data_8ef18f9c0e498e2dad3b968b1f8d7702
#
_entry.id   8ef18f9c0e498e2dad3b968b1f8d7702
#
_cell.length_a   1.000
_cell.length_b   1.000
_cell.length_c   1.000
_cell.angle_alpha   90.00
_cell.angle_beta   90.00
_cell.angle_gamma   90.00
#
_symmetry.space_group_name_H-M   'P 1'
#
loop_
_entity.id
_entity.type
_entity.pdbx_description
1 polymer ?
#
loop_
_entity_poly.entity_id
_entity_poly.type
_entity_poly.pdbx_seq_one_letter_code
_entity_poly.pdbx_strand_id
1 'polypeptide(L)'
;KSDFAIAHYNLGFILKDQGRLKEAETHTQKALEVDHQFTDAYLSLSTMQTSYTSQKWHNQLFSESLLKNKNNRELVNIFFARSNIFHRKGKYEESAENLITANNIKLRIYKSEANLLIDKTKKLKISSENYERNNQEFKNYPMSIFIVGLPRCGSTLIESIISLNSKVRDLGEVNILEKSYREYKQSEKKINLSEIYWKKLEITDNKTTTTNKWLFNYQYAG
;
A
#
# COMPACT_ATOMS: atom_id res chain seq x y z
N LYS A 1 -11.32 -29.81 -4.00
CA LYS A 1 -11.84 -28.88 -5.05
C LYS A 1 -11.41 -27.44 -4.79
N SER A 2 -11.48 -26.92 -3.54
CA SER A 2 -11.10 -25.53 -3.24
C SER A 2 -9.64 -25.21 -3.61
N ASP A 3 -8.71 -26.14 -3.38
CA ASP A 3 -7.28 -25.94 -3.68
C ASP A 3 -7.02 -25.72 -5.17
N PHE A 4 -7.79 -26.34 -6.04
CA PHE A 4 -7.71 -26.09 -7.49
C PHE A 4 -8.24 -24.71 -7.88
N ALA A 5 -9.30 -24.21 -7.21
CA ALA A 5 -9.80 -22.87 -7.46
C ALA A 5 -8.75 -21.82 -7.08
N ILE A 6 -8.12 -21.97 -5.90
CA ILE A 6 -7.04 -21.09 -5.43
C ILE A 6 -5.83 -21.17 -6.36
N ALA A 7 -5.44 -22.35 -6.82
CA ALA A 7 -4.32 -22.52 -7.76
C ALA A 7 -4.57 -21.78 -9.07
N HIS A 8 -5.76 -21.93 -9.66
CA HIS A 8 -6.16 -21.20 -10.86
C HIS A 8 -6.19 -19.69 -10.63
N TYR A 9 -6.74 -19.23 -9.52
CA TYR A 9 -6.78 -17.83 -9.17
C TYR A 9 -5.35 -17.23 -9.03
N ASN A 10 -4.45 -17.91 -8.32
CA ASN A 10 -3.07 -17.47 -8.14
C ASN A 10 -2.31 -17.40 -9.46
N LEU A 11 -2.51 -18.39 -10.35
CA LEU A 11 -1.93 -18.35 -11.70
C LEU A 11 -2.50 -17.17 -12.51
N GLY A 12 -3.81 -16.92 -12.42
CA GLY A 12 -4.44 -15.76 -13.04
C GLY A 12 -3.86 -14.44 -12.52
N PHE A 13 -3.60 -14.35 -11.22
CA PHE A 13 -2.98 -13.19 -10.61
C PHE A 13 -1.56 -12.93 -11.15
N ILE A 14 -0.71 -13.96 -11.19
CA ILE A 14 0.65 -13.87 -11.73
C ILE A 14 0.64 -13.45 -13.21
N LEU A 15 -0.25 -14.06 -14.00
CA LEU A 15 -0.39 -13.72 -15.42
C LEU A 15 -0.85 -12.27 -15.64
N LYS A 16 -1.73 -11.77 -14.77
CA LYS A 16 -2.16 -10.37 -14.78
C LYS A 16 -0.99 -9.43 -14.53
N ASP A 17 -0.15 -9.73 -13.53
CA ASP A 17 1.04 -8.93 -13.22
C ASP A 17 2.08 -8.95 -14.35
N GLN A 18 2.13 -10.03 -15.14
CA GLN A 18 2.93 -10.13 -16.35
C GLN A 18 2.32 -9.44 -17.58
N GLY A 19 1.14 -8.83 -17.46
CA GLY A 19 0.41 -8.20 -18.57
C GLY A 19 -0.29 -9.20 -19.52
N ARG A 20 -0.28 -10.50 -19.23
CA ARG A 20 -0.92 -11.57 -20.02
C ARG A 20 -2.41 -11.67 -19.69
N LEU A 21 -3.15 -10.58 -19.95
CA LEU A 21 -4.51 -10.36 -19.44
C LEU A 21 -5.52 -11.42 -19.92
N LYS A 22 -5.44 -11.89 -21.18
CA LYS A 22 -6.34 -12.93 -21.71
C LYS A 22 -6.18 -14.27 -21.00
N GLU A 23 -4.95 -14.65 -20.73
CA GLU A 23 -4.66 -15.89 -20.01
C GLU A 23 -5.03 -15.77 -18.53
N ALA A 24 -4.78 -14.61 -17.94
CA ALA A 24 -5.21 -14.28 -16.58
C ALA A 24 -6.72 -14.43 -16.42
N GLU A 25 -7.50 -13.89 -17.37
CA GLU A 25 -8.95 -14.01 -17.38
C GLU A 25 -9.37 -15.48 -17.47
N THR A 26 -8.78 -16.24 -18.40
CA THR A 26 -9.10 -17.67 -18.59
C THR A 26 -8.88 -18.47 -17.30
N HIS A 27 -7.76 -18.25 -16.62
CA HIS A 27 -7.45 -18.95 -15.38
C HIS A 27 -8.35 -18.48 -14.22
N THR A 28 -8.65 -17.20 -14.13
CA THR A 28 -9.56 -16.68 -13.10
C THR A 28 -11.01 -17.19 -13.32
N GLN A 29 -11.45 -17.34 -14.58
CA GLN A 29 -12.74 -17.97 -14.89
C GLN A 29 -12.76 -19.45 -14.51
N LYS A 30 -11.68 -20.20 -14.76
CA LYS A 30 -11.55 -21.59 -14.31
C LYS A 30 -11.64 -21.72 -12.78
N ALA A 31 -11.14 -20.74 -12.04
CA ALA A 31 -11.33 -20.73 -10.59
C ALA A 31 -12.82 -20.68 -10.21
N LEU A 32 -13.64 -19.89 -10.91
CA LEU A 32 -15.09 -19.83 -10.70
C LEU A 32 -15.84 -21.07 -11.22
N GLU A 33 -15.32 -21.78 -12.21
CA GLU A 33 -15.88 -23.06 -12.66
C GLU A 33 -15.69 -24.16 -11.60
N VAL A 34 -14.56 -24.12 -10.89
CA VAL A 34 -14.26 -25.05 -9.79
C VAL A 34 -15.01 -24.66 -8.51
N ASP A 35 -15.06 -23.37 -8.19
CA ASP A 35 -15.75 -22.82 -7.02
C ASP A 35 -16.46 -21.50 -7.36
N HIS A 36 -17.73 -21.59 -7.67
CA HIS A 36 -18.59 -20.44 -7.98
C HIS A 36 -18.85 -19.52 -6.78
N GLN A 37 -18.43 -19.90 -5.58
CA GLN A 37 -18.54 -19.08 -4.36
C GLN A 37 -17.26 -18.28 -4.07
N PHE A 38 -16.21 -18.44 -4.88
CA PHE A 38 -14.91 -17.81 -4.66
C PHE A 38 -14.91 -16.32 -5.04
N THR A 39 -15.15 -15.44 -4.07
CA THR A 39 -15.42 -14.01 -4.28
C THR A 39 -14.23 -13.20 -4.75
N ASP A 40 -12.99 -13.59 -4.41
CA ASP A 40 -11.78 -12.94 -4.89
C ASP A 40 -11.65 -13.03 -6.42
N ALA A 41 -12.10 -14.12 -7.03
CA ALA A 41 -12.10 -14.28 -8.47
C ALA A 41 -13.07 -13.34 -9.17
N TYR A 42 -14.27 -13.10 -8.62
CA TYR A 42 -15.21 -12.09 -9.15
C TYR A 42 -14.61 -10.69 -9.12
N LEU A 43 -13.98 -10.32 -8.01
CA LEU A 43 -13.33 -9.00 -7.90
C LEU A 43 -12.19 -8.87 -8.91
N SER A 44 -11.34 -9.90 -9.04
CA SER A 44 -10.24 -9.90 -10.00
C SER A 44 -10.74 -9.77 -11.44
N LEU A 45 -11.73 -10.56 -11.88
CA LEU A 45 -12.35 -10.47 -13.21
C LEU A 45 -12.95 -9.09 -13.45
N SER A 46 -13.63 -8.52 -12.44
CA SER A 46 -14.22 -7.20 -12.55
C SER A 46 -13.21 -6.09 -12.77
N THR A 47 -11.94 -6.26 -12.47
CA THR A 47 -10.87 -5.28 -12.70
C THR A 47 -10.12 -5.46 -14.01
N MET A 48 -10.26 -6.62 -14.68
CA MET A 48 -9.64 -6.88 -15.96
C MET A 48 -10.45 -6.23 -17.09
N GLN A 49 -9.76 -5.58 -18.05
CA GLN A 49 -10.40 -4.91 -19.20
C GLN A 49 -10.56 -5.86 -20.40
N THR A 50 -10.93 -7.09 -20.17
CA THR A 50 -11.05 -8.08 -21.22
C THR A 50 -12.48 -8.17 -21.75
N SER A 51 -12.62 -8.67 -22.96
CA SER A 51 -13.86 -8.69 -23.71
C SER A 51 -15.05 -9.25 -22.94
N TYR A 52 -16.23 -8.68 -23.16
CA TYR A 52 -17.55 -9.04 -22.61
C TYR A 52 -18.02 -10.50 -22.86
N THR A 53 -17.12 -11.43 -23.12
CA THR A 53 -17.42 -12.73 -23.70
C THR A 53 -17.97 -13.78 -22.74
N SER A 54 -17.90 -13.58 -21.44
CA SER A 54 -18.45 -14.56 -20.50
C SER A 54 -19.60 -14.00 -19.66
N GLN A 55 -20.80 -14.10 -20.19
CA GLN A 55 -22.06 -13.69 -19.53
C GLN A 55 -22.37 -14.55 -18.29
N LYS A 56 -21.78 -15.75 -18.19
CA LYS A 56 -22.08 -16.72 -17.13
C LYS A 56 -21.68 -16.24 -15.74
N TRP A 57 -20.45 -15.78 -15.56
CA TRP A 57 -19.99 -15.31 -14.25
C TRP A 57 -20.63 -13.97 -13.84
N HIS A 58 -21.04 -13.12 -14.82
CA HIS A 58 -21.82 -11.92 -14.55
C HIS A 58 -23.16 -12.28 -13.89
N ASN A 59 -23.89 -13.25 -14.47
CA ASN A 59 -25.18 -13.67 -13.91
C ASN A 59 -25.02 -14.24 -12.50
N GLN A 60 -23.96 -14.99 -12.26
CA GLN A 60 -23.62 -15.49 -10.92
C GLN A 60 -23.30 -14.36 -9.95
N LEU A 61 -22.48 -13.37 -10.35
CA LEU A 61 -22.14 -12.20 -9.52
C LEU A 61 -23.37 -11.45 -9.05
N PHE A 62 -24.39 -11.33 -9.88
CA PHE A 62 -25.63 -10.59 -9.55
C PHE A 62 -26.72 -11.47 -8.92
N SER A 63 -26.47 -12.76 -8.71
CA SER A 63 -27.43 -13.64 -8.06
C SER A 63 -27.53 -13.34 -6.56
N GLU A 64 -28.74 -13.45 -6.00
CA GLU A 64 -28.99 -13.36 -4.56
C GLU A 64 -28.35 -14.54 -3.79
N SER A 65 -28.19 -15.68 -4.44
CA SER A 65 -27.57 -16.87 -3.85
C SER A 65 -26.11 -16.65 -3.49
N LEU A 66 -25.42 -15.76 -4.23
CA LEU A 66 -24.01 -15.45 -3.96
C LEU A 66 -23.82 -14.66 -2.65
N LEU A 67 -24.84 -13.92 -2.20
CA LEU A 67 -24.76 -13.14 -0.95
C LEU A 67 -25.03 -13.98 0.30
N LYS A 68 -25.58 -15.18 0.15
CA LYS A 68 -25.97 -16.03 1.29
C LYS A 68 -24.72 -16.58 1.98
N ASN A 69 -24.72 -16.55 3.32
CA ASN A 69 -23.65 -17.09 4.18
C ASN A 69 -22.26 -16.51 3.93
N LYS A 70 -22.20 -15.27 3.43
CA LYS A 70 -20.93 -14.59 3.16
C LYS A 70 -20.46 -13.80 4.40
N ASN A 71 -19.16 -13.91 4.68
CA ASN A 71 -18.55 -13.03 5.67
C ASN A 71 -18.35 -11.60 5.11
N ASN A 72 -18.02 -10.65 5.97
CA ASN A 72 -17.89 -9.26 5.58
C ASN A 72 -16.82 -9.02 4.49
N ARG A 73 -15.71 -9.75 4.48
CA ARG A 73 -14.67 -9.63 3.46
C ARG A 73 -15.17 -10.10 2.10
N GLU A 74 -15.88 -11.21 2.06
CA GLU A 74 -16.49 -11.73 0.85
C GLU A 74 -17.56 -10.77 0.29
N LEU A 75 -18.40 -10.18 1.15
CA LEU A 75 -19.37 -9.16 0.75
C LEU A 75 -18.70 -7.93 0.15
N VAL A 76 -17.60 -7.45 0.74
CA VAL A 76 -16.80 -6.35 0.17
C VAL A 76 -16.35 -6.68 -1.24
N ASN A 77 -15.82 -7.87 -1.49
CA ASN A 77 -15.39 -8.30 -2.82
C ASN A 77 -16.55 -8.31 -3.82
N ILE A 78 -17.70 -8.84 -3.44
CA ILE A 78 -18.90 -8.91 -4.29
C ILE A 78 -19.38 -7.50 -4.66
N PHE A 79 -19.53 -6.60 -3.69
CA PHE A 79 -20.04 -5.27 -3.94
C PHE A 79 -19.06 -4.40 -4.74
N PHE A 80 -17.75 -4.52 -4.52
CA PHE A 80 -16.76 -3.88 -5.40
C PHE A 80 -16.81 -4.44 -6.82
N ALA A 81 -16.95 -5.76 -6.99
CA ALA A 81 -17.07 -6.36 -8.31
C ALA A 81 -18.33 -5.88 -9.05
N ARG A 82 -19.49 -5.83 -8.35
CA ARG A 82 -20.75 -5.30 -8.90
C ARG A 82 -20.60 -3.83 -9.31
N SER A 83 -20.00 -3.02 -8.45
CA SER A 83 -19.71 -1.60 -8.74
C SER A 83 -18.88 -1.44 -10.01
N ASN A 84 -17.77 -2.20 -10.15
CA ASN A 84 -16.91 -2.15 -11.33
C ASN A 84 -17.69 -2.50 -12.63
N ILE A 85 -18.56 -3.49 -12.58
CA ILE A 85 -19.38 -3.89 -13.74
C ILE A 85 -20.42 -2.83 -14.08
N PHE A 86 -21.12 -2.27 -13.09
CA PHE A 86 -22.07 -1.19 -13.32
C PHE A 86 -21.40 0.05 -13.89
N HIS A 87 -20.25 0.45 -13.35
CA HIS A 87 -19.48 1.57 -13.86
C HIS A 87 -19.15 1.43 -15.34
N ARG A 88 -18.66 0.25 -15.77
CA ARG A 88 -18.37 -0.03 -17.19
C ARG A 88 -19.59 -0.03 -18.09
N LYS A 89 -20.76 -0.36 -17.56
CA LYS A 89 -22.04 -0.30 -18.28
C LYS A 89 -22.63 1.10 -18.34
N GLY A 90 -21.96 2.14 -17.80
CA GLY A 90 -22.48 3.50 -17.70
C GLY A 90 -23.57 3.68 -16.65
N LYS A 91 -23.81 2.67 -15.82
CA LYS A 91 -24.81 2.68 -14.73
C LYS A 91 -24.18 3.24 -13.45
N TYR A 92 -23.97 4.56 -13.45
CA TYR A 92 -23.17 5.20 -12.42
C TYR A 92 -23.86 5.26 -11.05
N GLU A 93 -25.18 5.35 -11.01
CA GLU A 93 -25.95 5.35 -9.75
C GLU A 93 -25.84 4.00 -9.06
N GLU A 94 -26.13 2.91 -9.75
CA GLU A 94 -26.02 1.55 -9.22
C GLU A 94 -24.56 1.22 -8.84
N SER A 95 -23.58 1.75 -9.59
CA SER A 95 -22.17 1.62 -9.25
C SER A 95 -21.86 2.31 -7.93
N ALA A 96 -22.33 3.55 -7.73
CA ALA A 96 -22.12 4.32 -6.51
C ALA A 96 -22.75 3.65 -5.28
N GLU A 97 -23.98 3.12 -5.38
CA GLU A 97 -24.66 2.39 -4.30
C GLU A 97 -23.87 1.17 -3.84
N ASN A 98 -23.38 0.36 -4.81
CA ASN A 98 -22.57 -0.81 -4.50
C ASN A 98 -21.22 -0.40 -3.89
N LEU A 99 -20.60 0.68 -4.37
CA LEU A 99 -19.35 1.21 -3.85
C LEU A 99 -19.50 1.70 -2.41
N ILE A 100 -20.56 2.43 -2.10
CA ILE A 100 -20.91 2.91 -0.75
C ILE A 100 -21.11 1.71 0.18
N THR A 101 -21.85 0.70 -0.28
CA THR A 101 -22.10 -0.52 0.50
C THR A 101 -20.81 -1.25 0.83
N ALA A 102 -19.95 -1.47 -0.18
CA ALA A 102 -18.64 -2.10 0.00
C ALA A 102 -17.77 -1.34 1.02
N ASN A 103 -17.69 0.01 0.87
CA ASN A 103 -16.89 0.83 1.75
C ASN A 103 -17.43 0.87 3.18
N ASN A 104 -18.73 0.91 3.37
CA ASN A 104 -19.36 0.86 4.70
C ASN A 104 -19.06 -0.46 5.43
N ILE A 105 -19.10 -1.60 4.71
CA ILE A 105 -18.72 -2.90 5.27
C ILE A 105 -17.23 -2.91 5.59
N LYS A 106 -16.38 -2.40 4.67
CA LYS A 106 -14.94 -2.33 4.87
C LYS A 106 -14.54 -1.49 6.07
N LEU A 107 -15.20 -0.36 6.31
CA LEU A 107 -14.98 0.50 7.48
C LEU A 107 -15.37 -0.18 8.80
N ARG A 108 -16.31 -1.12 8.78
CA ARG A 108 -16.66 -1.93 9.97
C ARG A 108 -15.57 -2.95 10.30
N ILE A 109 -14.91 -3.51 9.26
CA ILE A 109 -13.80 -4.46 9.43
C ILE A 109 -12.53 -3.73 9.84
N TYR A 110 -12.23 -2.62 9.17
CA TYR A 110 -11.01 -1.82 9.36
C TYR A 110 -11.41 -0.42 9.81
N LYS A 111 -11.33 -0.18 11.10
CA LYS A 111 -11.59 1.16 11.66
C LYS A 111 -10.54 2.14 11.14
N SER A 112 -10.97 3.34 10.77
CA SER A 112 -10.05 4.41 10.39
C SER A 112 -9.23 4.87 11.59
N GLU A 113 -7.91 4.91 11.44
CA GLU A 113 -6.97 5.48 12.42
C GLU A 113 -6.63 6.96 12.13
N ALA A 114 -7.39 7.62 11.25
CA ALA A 114 -7.12 8.99 10.83
C ALA A 114 -6.99 9.96 12.00
N ASN A 115 -7.90 9.89 12.98
CA ASN A 115 -7.85 10.75 14.16
C ASN A 115 -6.58 10.53 15.00
N LEU A 116 -6.16 9.27 15.14
CA LEU A 116 -4.92 8.90 15.82
C LEU A 116 -3.69 9.50 15.13
N LEU A 117 -3.65 9.47 13.79
CA LEU A 117 -2.58 10.07 13.00
C LEU A 117 -2.59 11.59 13.10
N ILE A 118 -3.76 12.23 13.06
CA ILE A 118 -3.93 13.68 13.24
C ILE A 118 -3.40 14.10 14.61
N ASP A 119 -3.80 13.41 15.67
CA ASP A 119 -3.37 13.73 17.04
C ASP A 119 -1.86 13.51 17.23
N LYS A 120 -1.31 12.44 16.63
CA LYS A 120 0.14 12.21 16.62
C LYS A 120 0.87 13.35 15.92
N THR A 121 0.38 13.79 14.76
CA THR A 121 0.99 14.89 14.00
C THR A 121 0.94 16.22 14.77
N LYS A 122 -0.19 16.53 15.43
CA LYS A 122 -0.32 17.72 16.29
C LYS A 122 0.70 17.70 17.44
N LYS A 123 0.84 16.57 18.12
CA LYS A 123 1.83 16.41 19.21
C LYS A 123 3.27 16.59 18.70
N LEU A 124 3.60 16.05 17.53
CA LEU A 124 4.91 16.21 16.92
C LEU A 124 5.18 17.68 16.55
N LYS A 125 4.18 18.38 15.99
CA LYS A 125 4.29 19.81 15.68
C LYS A 125 4.60 20.63 16.93
N ILE A 126 3.81 20.47 18.00
CA ILE A 126 4.05 21.18 19.29
C ILE A 126 5.46 20.84 19.84
N SER A 127 5.88 19.61 19.74
CA SER A 127 7.19 19.14 20.18
C SER A 127 8.33 19.78 19.37
N SER A 128 8.14 19.98 18.07
CA SER A 128 9.13 20.62 17.19
C SER A 128 9.23 22.14 17.38
N GLU A 129 8.11 22.81 17.68
CA GLU A 129 8.08 24.25 17.97
C GLU A 129 8.85 24.62 19.25
N ASN A 130 8.94 23.68 20.21
CA ASN A 130 9.66 23.84 21.45
C ASN A 130 11.13 23.36 21.41
N TYR A 131 11.61 22.96 20.21
CA TYR A 131 12.96 22.44 20.05
C TYR A 131 13.93 23.60 19.78
N GLU A 132 14.74 23.94 20.79
CA GLU A 132 15.86 24.86 20.58
C GLU A 132 16.94 24.17 19.74
N ARG A 133 17.29 24.77 18.61
CA ARG A 133 18.43 24.34 17.81
C ARG A 133 19.69 24.43 18.63
N ASN A 134 20.14 23.35 19.22
CA ASN A 134 21.49 23.26 19.74
C ASN A 134 22.43 23.34 18.54
N ASN A 135 23.22 24.41 18.45
CA ASN A 135 24.37 24.56 17.54
C ASN A 135 25.50 23.60 17.95
N GLN A 136 25.20 22.29 18.00
CA GLN A 136 26.26 21.30 18.19
C GLN A 136 27.03 21.19 16.87
N GLU A 137 28.35 21.27 16.93
CA GLU A 137 29.23 21.00 15.80
C GLU A 137 28.84 19.67 15.18
N PHE A 138 28.48 19.71 13.91
CA PHE A 138 28.17 18.51 13.15
C PHE A 138 29.45 17.69 13.03
N LYS A 139 29.52 16.53 13.68
CA LYS A 139 30.53 15.52 13.38
C LYS A 139 30.45 15.20 11.89
N ASN A 140 31.57 14.84 11.25
CA ASN A 140 31.63 14.41 9.86
C ASN A 140 30.88 13.09 9.65
N TYR A 141 29.55 13.15 9.57
CA TYR A 141 28.72 12.02 9.17
C TYR A 141 28.47 12.03 7.68
N PRO A 142 28.18 10.88 7.07
CA PRO A 142 27.64 10.81 5.73
C PRO A 142 26.38 11.66 5.60
N MET A 143 26.03 12.07 4.39
CA MET A 143 24.81 12.84 4.12
C MET A 143 23.63 11.91 3.80
N SER A 144 22.47 12.19 4.38
CA SER A 144 21.22 11.51 4.03
C SER A 144 20.20 12.49 3.47
N ILE A 145 19.64 12.16 2.31
CA ILE A 145 18.56 12.91 1.66
C ILE A 145 17.25 12.18 1.95
N PHE A 146 16.39 12.80 2.77
CA PHE A 146 15.07 12.25 3.05
C PHE A 146 14.06 12.76 2.02
N ILE A 147 13.49 11.84 1.26
CA ILE A 147 12.42 12.14 0.31
C ILE A 147 11.09 11.91 1.03
N VAL A 148 10.37 12.99 1.28
CA VAL A 148 9.10 12.99 2.00
C VAL A 148 7.99 13.55 1.13
N GLY A 149 6.75 13.17 1.41
CA GLY A 149 5.61 13.64 0.64
C GLY A 149 4.38 12.76 0.83
N LEU A 150 3.35 13.01 0.03
CA LEU A 150 2.17 12.16 0.01
C LEU A 150 2.41 10.87 -0.80
N PRO A 151 1.73 9.77 -0.48
CA PRO A 151 1.73 8.58 -1.32
C PRO A 151 1.40 8.95 -2.78
N ARG A 152 2.09 8.32 -3.74
CA ARG A 152 1.92 8.55 -5.19
C ARG A 152 2.35 9.94 -5.69
N CYS A 153 3.18 10.68 -4.94
CA CYS A 153 3.71 11.98 -5.36
C CYS A 153 4.94 11.91 -6.29
N GLY A 154 5.33 10.72 -6.75
CA GLY A 154 6.51 10.55 -7.61
C GLY A 154 7.83 10.36 -6.86
N SER A 155 7.81 10.08 -5.56
CA SER A 155 9.01 9.89 -4.73
C SER A 155 9.97 8.83 -5.29
N THR A 156 9.46 7.76 -5.88
CA THR A 156 10.29 6.73 -6.54
C THR A 156 11.04 7.27 -7.76
N LEU A 157 10.39 8.10 -8.58
CA LEU A 157 11.02 8.72 -9.73
C LEU A 157 12.13 9.68 -9.29
N ILE A 158 11.86 10.51 -8.27
CA ILE A 158 12.85 11.43 -7.71
C ILE A 158 14.06 10.68 -7.18
N GLU A 159 13.84 9.61 -6.39
CA GLU A 159 14.93 8.77 -5.88
C GLU A 159 15.75 8.16 -7.03
N SER A 160 15.08 7.61 -8.05
CA SER A 160 15.77 7.03 -9.22
C SER A 160 16.64 8.06 -9.95
N ILE A 161 16.17 9.30 -10.10
CA ILE A 161 16.95 10.39 -10.72
C ILE A 161 18.18 10.75 -9.87
N ILE A 162 18.02 10.91 -8.56
CA ILE A 162 19.11 11.24 -7.66
C ILE A 162 20.16 10.11 -7.64
N SER A 163 19.71 8.86 -7.67
CA SER A 163 20.57 7.67 -7.63
C SER A 163 21.31 7.37 -8.95
N LEU A 164 21.06 8.15 -10.01
CA LEU A 164 21.94 8.14 -11.19
C LEU A 164 23.36 8.61 -10.87
N ASN A 165 23.54 9.37 -9.80
CA ASN A 165 24.86 9.74 -9.32
C ASN A 165 25.50 8.56 -8.58
N SER A 166 26.65 8.07 -9.06
CA SER A 166 27.35 6.92 -8.49
C SER A 166 27.81 7.09 -7.03
N LYS A 167 27.80 8.32 -6.49
CA LYS A 167 28.09 8.61 -5.08
C LYS A 167 26.86 8.55 -4.18
N VAL A 168 25.69 8.29 -4.77
CA VAL A 168 24.42 8.19 -4.04
C VAL A 168 23.99 6.73 -3.98
N ARG A 169 23.74 6.25 -2.76
CA ARG A 169 23.17 4.92 -2.50
C ARG A 169 21.69 5.09 -2.15
N ASP A 170 20.81 4.50 -2.92
CA ASP A 170 19.39 4.45 -2.60
C ASP A 170 19.11 3.40 -1.51
N LEU A 171 18.31 3.79 -0.53
CA LEU A 171 17.87 2.90 0.53
C LEU A 171 16.40 2.47 0.33
N GLY A 172 15.69 3.10 -0.58
CA GLY A 172 14.28 2.84 -0.82
C GLY A 172 13.38 3.24 0.36
N GLU A 173 12.33 2.45 0.59
CA GLU A 173 11.33 2.69 1.64
C GLU A 173 11.72 1.99 2.95
N VAL A 174 12.76 2.49 3.63
CA VAL A 174 13.22 1.93 4.91
C VAL A 174 12.86 2.84 6.09
N ASN A 175 12.27 2.27 7.13
CA ASN A 175 11.86 3.00 8.34
C ASN A 175 12.96 3.10 9.41
N ILE A 176 14.22 3.18 8.96
CA ILE A 176 15.37 3.20 9.89
C ILE A 176 15.39 4.46 10.74
N LEU A 177 15.02 5.63 10.18
CA LEU A 177 14.99 6.87 10.96
C LEU A 177 13.98 6.78 12.12
N GLU A 178 12.79 6.26 11.86
CA GLU A 178 11.78 6.02 12.90
C GLU A 178 12.29 5.07 14.00
N LYS A 179 12.91 3.96 13.60
CA LYS A 179 13.51 2.99 14.54
C LYS A 179 14.62 3.65 15.38
N SER A 180 15.47 4.45 14.74
CA SER A 180 16.55 5.17 15.42
C SER A 180 16.01 6.22 16.39
N TYR A 181 14.97 6.95 16.01
CA TYR A 181 14.33 7.94 16.88
C TYR A 181 13.68 7.28 18.11
N ARG A 182 13.03 6.13 17.94
CA ARG A 182 12.46 5.38 19.07
C ARG A 182 13.54 4.94 20.06
N GLU A 183 14.67 4.43 19.56
CA GLU A 183 15.81 4.03 20.38
C GLU A 183 16.45 5.23 21.08
N TYR A 184 16.64 6.36 20.36
CA TYR A 184 17.11 7.60 20.94
C TYR A 184 16.24 8.08 22.10
N LYS A 185 14.92 8.03 21.95
CA LYS A 185 14.00 8.40 23.05
C LYS A 185 14.10 7.47 24.26
N GLN A 186 14.34 6.16 24.03
CA GLN A 186 14.53 5.18 25.11
C GLN A 186 15.88 5.30 25.80
N SER A 187 16.92 5.78 25.11
CA SER A 187 18.27 5.95 25.66
C SER A 187 18.43 7.18 26.55
N GLU A 188 17.33 7.85 26.93
CA GLU A 188 17.35 9.09 27.74
C GLU A 188 18.26 10.18 27.12
N LYS A 189 18.40 10.18 25.81
CA LYS A 189 19.23 11.13 25.02
C LYS A 189 20.74 11.02 25.28
N LYS A 190 21.22 9.91 25.79
CA LYS A 190 22.66 9.69 26.05
C LYS A 190 23.47 9.44 24.78
N ILE A 191 22.80 9.02 23.67
CA ILE A 191 23.44 8.70 22.40
C ILE A 191 22.83 9.62 21.33
N ASN A 192 23.65 10.10 20.39
CA ASN A 192 23.17 10.96 19.31
C ASN A 192 22.30 10.16 18.32
N LEU A 193 21.18 10.75 17.89
CA LEU A 193 20.27 10.14 16.90
C LEU A 193 21.02 9.77 15.60
N SER A 194 21.94 10.64 15.15
CA SER A 194 22.75 10.37 13.95
C SER A 194 23.64 9.14 14.12
N GLU A 195 24.24 8.92 15.29
CA GLU A 195 25.05 7.74 15.57
C GLU A 195 24.22 6.46 15.48
N ILE A 196 23.04 6.47 16.08
CA ILE A 196 22.12 5.33 16.01
C ILE A 196 21.70 5.05 14.55
N TYR A 197 21.37 6.10 13.79
CA TYR A 197 20.91 6.00 12.41
C TYR A 197 22.00 5.38 11.51
N TRP A 198 23.22 5.94 11.53
CA TRP A 198 24.32 5.48 10.71
C TRP A 198 24.82 4.09 11.11
N LYS A 199 24.82 3.77 12.41
CA LYS A 199 25.12 2.42 12.89
C LYS A 199 24.14 1.39 12.35
N LYS A 200 22.84 1.71 12.29
CA LYS A 200 21.82 0.80 11.74
C LYS A 200 21.92 0.60 10.23
N LEU A 201 22.48 1.56 9.51
CA LEU A 201 22.74 1.48 8.08
C LEU A 201 24.03 0.74 7.74
N GLU A 202 24.89 0.50 8.73
CA GLU A 202 26.24 -0.09 8.55
C GLU A 202 27.09 0.68 7.51
N ILE A 203 26.88 2.00 7.43
CA ILE A 203 27.61 2.89 6.52
C ILE A 203 28.64 3.65 7.33
N THR A 204 29.90 3.41 7.02
CA THR A 204 31.07 4.03 7.68
C THR A 204 31.81 5.03 6.78
N ASP A 205 31.52 5.03 5.48
CA ASP A 205 32.16 5.94 4.52
C ASP A 205 31.47 7.31 4.53
N ASN A 206 32.19 8.33 4.99
CA ASN A 206 31.73 9.71 5.07
C ASN A 206 31.49 10.38 3.70
N LYS A 207 31.89 9.75 2.60
CA LYS A 207 31.74 10.27 1.23
C LYS A 207 30.46 9.77 0.57
N THR A 208 29.81 8.77 1.13
CA THR A 208 28.57 8.20 0.58
C THR A 208 27.38 9.07 0.98
N THR A 209 26.63 9.53 -0.01
CA THR A 209 25.31 10.14 0.21
C THR A 209 24.25 9.06 0.10
N THR A 210 23.24 9.05 0.96
CA THR A 210 22.14 8.11 0.89
C THR A 210 20.83 8.82 0.58
N THR A 211 19.90 8.15 -0.09
CA THR A 211 18.50 8.57 -0.16
C THR A 211 17.64 7.61 0.67
N ASN A 212 16.60 8.15 1.27
CA ASN A 212 15.60 7.37 2.01
C ASN A 212 14.22 7.97 1.74
N LYS A 213 13.35 7.22 1.07
CA LYS A 213 12.02 7.66 0.67
C LYS A 213 10.88 7.08 1.52
N TRP A 214 11.16 6.71 2.77
CA TRP A 214 10.08 6.41 3.71
C TRP A 214 9.26 7.67 3.93
N LEU A 215 8.08 7.74 3.35
CA LEU A 215 7.27 8.96 3.27
C LEU A 215 6.93 9.55 4.65
N PHE A 216 6.89 8.72 5.69
CA PHE A 216 6.64 9.16 7.07
C PHE A 216 7.87 9.78 7.76
N ASN A 217 9.03 9.85 7.11
CA ASN A 217 10.23 10.48 7.67
C ASN A 217 10.02 11.95 8.01
N TYR A 218 9.04 12.64 7.41
CA TYR A 218 8.69 14.02 7.79
C TYR A 218 8.39 14.19 9.29
N GLN A 219 8.00 13.11 9.97
CA GLN A 219 7.72 13.11 11.40
C GLN A 219 9.00 13.15 12.27
N TYR A 220 10.17 12.88 11.70
CA TYR A 220 11.42 12.64 12.42
C TYR A 220 12.61 13.41 11.87
N ALA A 221 12.51 13.98 10.67
CA ALA A 221 13.63 14.63 9.96
C ALA A 221 13.73 16.16 10.20
N GLY A 222 12.93 16.71 11.12
CA GLY A 222 12.92 18.14 11.46
C GLY A 222 13.77 18.46 12.68
#